data_9005127ba4e6a43a88bec5eda27468f6
#
_entry.id   9005127ba4e6a43a88bec5eda27468f6
#
_cell.length_a   1.000
_cell.length_b   1.000
_cell.length_c   1.000
_cell.angle_alpha   90.00
_cell.angle_beta   90.00
_cell.angle_gamma   90.00
#
_symmetry.space_group_name_H-M   'P 1'
#
loop_
_entity.id
_entity.type
_entity.pdbx_description
1 polymer ?
#
loop_
_entity_poly.entity_id
_entity_poly.type
_entity_poly.pdbx_seq_one_letter_code
_entity_poly.pdbx_strand_id
1 'polypeptide(L)'
;MSTTTETTRKAPAGERVADWADGRLGIYGLAKANMRKIFPDHWSFMLGEVCLYSFIIIILTGVYLTLFFHPSMNEVVYSGPYEPMQGIRMSEAYSSTLNISFDVRGGLLVRQIHHWAALIFLAGMFVHMMRVFFTGAFRKPREINWLFGFLLFVLGMFTGFTGYSLPDDLLSGTGVRFMQGAILSVPIVGTYLAYFLFGGNFPGGDFVARFYSVHILLLPGIMMGLLVGHLILVFYHKHTQFAGPGRTNKNVVGMPLLPVYMAKAGGFFFLVFGVISVVAAVASINPIWAIGPYRPDQVSTGAQPDWYMGFSEGLIRVMPGWEINLWGHTLVLGVFIPLVIFPLVLAAIAVYPFIESWVTGDKREHHILDRPRNAPTRTAFGVAWISWYFVLLIGGGNDLWATHFHLSINAITWFVRVGFFVVPVLVFIATKRICLGLQRRDKEKVLHGRESGLIKRLPHGEFVEIHEPLSPGQLHTLTAHEQYTPLEIGPTVDENGVERKVSALTKLRAKLSKGYYGEHNQIAKPTAEEYKEITSGHGHH
;
A
#
# COMPACT_ATOMS: atom_id res chain seq x y z
N MET A 1 -61.01 -40.28 15.66
CA MET A 1 -60.40 -39.83 14.41
C MET A 1 -60.52 -38.31 14.39
N SER A 2 -59.44 -37.62 14.74
CA SER A 2 -59.38 -36.15 14.69
C SER A 2 -58.42 -35.78 13.54
N THR A 3 -58.97 -35.29 12.45
CA THR A 3 -58.24 -34.79 11.29
C THR A 3 -57.78 -33.36 11.57
N THR A 4 -56.52 -33.21 11.95
CA THR A 4 -55.83 -31.91 11.98
C THR A 4 -55.55 -31.44 10.57
N THR A 5 -56.31 -30.47 10.10
CA THR A 5 -56.08 -29.73 8.84
C THR A 5 -54.83 -28.84 9.05
N GLU A 6 -53.68 -29.26 8.54
CA GLU A 6 -52.52 -28.39 8.38
C GLU A 6 -52.86 -27.27 7.39
N THR A 7 -53.07 -26.08 7.90
CA THR A 7 -53.13 -24.87 7.09
C THR A 7 -51.70 -24.56 6.59
N THR A 8 -51.39 -24.98 5.36
CA THR A 8 -50.18 -24.59 4.64
C THR A 8 -50.18 -23.07 4.44
N ARG A 9 -49.46 -22.38 5.34
CA ARG A 9 -49.21 -20.95 5.23
C ARG A 9 -48.38 -20.71 3.96
N LYS A 10 -48.96 -20.06 2.94
CA LYS A 10 -48.21 -19.70 1.70
C LYS A 10 -47.01 -18.86 2.09
N ALA A 11 -45.81 -19.34 1.75
CA ALA A 11 -44.57 -18.61 1.99
C ALA A 11 -44.64 -17.20 1.39
N PRO A 12 -44.11 -16.18 2.07
CA PRO A 12 -43.99 -14.81 1.55
C PRO A 12 -43.37 -14.77 0.17
N ALA A 13 -43.72 -13.78 -0.65
CA ALA A 13 -43.22 -13.69 -2.03
C ALA A 13 -41.69 -13.70 -2.11
N GLY A 14 -40.97 -13.08 -1.15
CA GLY A 14 -39.54 -13.08 -1.06
C GLY A 14 -38.92 -14.47 -0.80
N GLU A 15 -39.58 -15.28 0.03
CA GLU A 15 -39.15 -16.65 0.35
C GLU A 15 -39.29 -17.57 -0.88
N ARG A 16 -40.38 -17.43 -1.64
CA ARG A 16 -40.59 -18.17 -2.91
C ARG A 16 -39.54 -17.82 -3.98
N VAL A 17 -39.16 -16.54 -4.08
CA VAL A 17 -38.12 -16.09 -5.01
C VAL A 17 -36.76 -16.61 -4.56
N ALA A 18 -36.47 -16.60 -3.26
CA ALA A 18 -35.24 -17.15 -2.70
C ALA A 18 -35.14 -18.66 -2.96
N ASP A 19 -36.21 -19.43 -2.70
CA ASP A 19 -36.26 -20.87 -2.94
C ASP A 19 -36.14 -21.21 -4.45
N TRP A 20 -36.76 -20.41 -5.30
CA TRP A 20 -36.63 -20.55 -6.75
C TRP A 20 -35.21 -20.31 -7.24
N ALA A 21 -34.54 -19.26 -6.73
CA ALA A 21 -33.15 -18.95 -7.07
C ALA A 21 -32.17 -20.01 -6.51
N ASP A 22 -32.41 -20.46 -5.28
CA ASP A 22 -31.57 -21.47 -4.65
C ASP A 22 -31.66 -22.84 -5.33
N GLY A 23 -32.86 -23.25 -5.72
CA GLY A 23 -33.05 -24.51 -6.48
C GLY A 23 -32.37 -24.55 -7.84
N ARG A 24 -31.94 -23.39 -8.38
CA ARG A 24 -31.23 -23.29 -9.68
C ARG A 24 -29.75 -22.99 -9.56
N LEU A 25 -29.35 -22.22 -8.56
CA LEU A 25 -28.00 -21.66 -8.44
C LEU A 25 -27.25 -22.17 -7.20
N GLY A 26 -27.94 -22.88 -6.27
CA GLY A 26 -27.31 -23.35 -5.03
C GLY A 26 -26.76 -22.20 -4.13
N ILE A 27 -27.30 -20.99 -4.31
CA ILE A 27 -26.75 -19.77 -3.69
C ILE A 27 -26.98 -19.77 -2.18
N TYR A 28 -28.08 -20.33 -1.68
CA TYR A 28 -28.40 -20.30 -0.25
C TYR A 28 -27.36 -21.03 0.61
N GLY A 29 -26.91 -22.20 0.19
CA GLY A 29 -25.88 -22.97 0.88
C GLY A 29 -24.54 -22.22 0.91
N LEU A 30 -24.14 -21.67 -0.24
CA LEU A 30 -22.94 -20.87 -0.38
C LEU A 30 -23.02 -19.56 0.44
N ALA A 31 -24.14 -18.85 0.36
CA ALA A 31 -24.38 -17.63 1.11
C ALA A 31 -24.34 -17.90 2.62
N LYS A 32 -25.08 -18.91 3.10
CA LYS A 32 -25.14 -19.30 4.52
C LYS A 32 -23.77 -19.65 5.09
N ALA A 33 -22.94 -20.39 4.33
CA ALA A 33 -21.59 -20.74 4.74
C ALA A 33 -20.68 -19.51 4.84
N ASN A 34 -20.78 -18.57 3.89
CA ASN A 34 -19.97 -17.35 3.86
C ASN A 34 -20.45 -16.30 4.89
N MET A 35 -21.74 -16.14 5.09
CA MET A 35 -22.32 -15.21 6.08
C MET A 35 -21.96 -15.57 7.53
N ARG A 36 -21.64 -16.83 7.81
CA ARG A 36 -21.19 -17.30 9.14
C ARG A 36 -19.68 -17.26 9.34
N LYS A 37 -18.88 -16.85 8.33
CA LYS A 37 -17.44 -16.75 8.49
C LYS A 37 -17.09 -15.75 9.59
N ILE A 38 -16.04 -16.11 10.32
CA ILE A 38 -15.52 -15.29 11.43
C ILE A 38 -14.46 -14.33 10.90
N PHE A 39 -14.61 -13.06 11.26
CA PHE A 39 -13.67 -11.98 10.96
C PHE A 39 -12.98 -11.52 12.25
N PRO A 40 -11.66 -11.47 12.29
CA PRO A 40 -10.92 -10.98 13.45
C PRO A 40 -11.25 -9.51 13.71
N ASP A 41 -11.45 -9.16 14.96
CA ASP A 41 -11.68 -7.78 15.37
C ASP A 41 -10.35 -7.11 15.78
N HIS A 42 -9.80 -6.30 14.88
CA HIS A 42 -8.62 -5.48 15.13
C HIS A 42 -8.60 -4.30 14.17
N TRP A 43 -8.34 -3.10 14.68
CA TRP A 43 -8.38 -1.85 13.90
C TRP A 43 -7.54 -1.89 12.61
N SER A 44 -6.39 -2.58 12.61
CA SER A 44 -5.51 -2.63 11.44
C SER A 44 -6.08 -3.41 10.25
N PHE A 45 -7.15 -4.19 10.45
CA PHE A 45 -7.86 -4.85 9.36
C PHE A 45 -8.77 -3.87 8.62
N MET A 46 -9.23 -2.81 9.31
CA MET A 46 -10.06 -1.76 8.73
C MET A 46 -9.33 -0.92 7.66
N LEU A 47 -8.00 -0.97 7.59
CA LEU A 47 -7.23 -0.26 6.54
C LEU A 47 -7.64 -0.69 5.13
N GLY A 48 -7.93 -1.98 4.90
CA GLY A 48 -8.47 -2.47 3.64
C GLY A 48 -9.90 -1.98 3.35
N GLU A 49 -10.70 -1.77 4.41
CA GLU A 49 -12.04 -1.21 4.29
C GLU A 49 -12.00 0.28 3.89
N VAL A 50 -11.05 1.07 4.41
CA VAL A 50 -10.84 2.45 3.97
C VAL A 50 -10.58 2.50 2.46
N CYS A 51 -9.74 1.59 1.94
CA CYS A 51 -9.49 1.50 0.50
C CYS A 51 -10.76 1.17 -0.28
N LEU A 52 -11.50 0.14 0.15
CA LEU A 52 -12.75 -0.29 -0.49
C LEU A 52 -13.78 0.84 -0.52
N TYR A 53 -13.97 1.51 0.61
CA TYR A 53 -14.97 2.58 0.73
C TYR A 53 -14.59 3.82 -0.07
N SER A 54 -13.33 4.22 -0.04
CA SER A 54 -12.82 5.29 -0.90
C SER A 54 -12.99 4.95 -2.38
N PHE A 55 -12.74 3.71 -2.79
CA PHE A 55 -12.95 3.26 -4.16
C PHE A 55 -14.43 3.35 -4.58
N ILE A 56 -15.37 2.94 -3.73
CA ILE A 56 -16.82 3.08 -3.98
C ILE A 56 -17.18 4.57 -4.16
N ILE A 57 -16.66 5.45 -3.29
CA ILE A 57 -16.92 6.89 -3.37
C ILE A 57 -16.36 7.47 -4.69
N ILE A 58 -15.14 7.07 -5.10
CA ILE A 58 -14.54 7.50 -6.36
C ILE A 58 -15.40 7.09 -7.56
N ILE A 59 -15.89 5.84 -7.60
CA ILE A 59 -16.75 5.37 -8.68
C ILE A 59 -18.04 6.17 -8.73
N LEU A 60 -18.73 6.36 -7.61
CA LEU A 60 -20.00 7.09 -7.56
C LEU A 60 -19.84 8.56 -7.97
N THR A 61 -18.82 9.23 -7.44
CA THR A 61 -18.53 10.63 -7.80
C THR A 61 -18.01 10.75 -9.23
N GLY A 62 -17.23 9.79 -9.70
CA GLY A 62 -16.73 9.72 -11.09
C GLY A 62 -17.86 9.61 -12.10
N VAL A 63 -18.82 8.70 -11.87
CA VAL A 63 -20.02 8.59 -12.72
C VAL A 63 -20.78 9.90 -12.79
N TYR A 64 -20.96 10.61 -11.67
CA TYR A 64 -21.57 11.93 -11.68
C TYR A 64 -20.78 12.93 -12.54
N LEU A 65 -19.46 12.98 -12.39
CA LEU A 65 -18.62 13.93 -13.14
C LEU A 65 -18.62 13.68 -14.65
N THR A 66 -18.77 12.41 -15.10
CA THR A 66 -18.84 12.09 -16.54
C THR A 66 -20.03 12.72 -17.24
N LEU A 67 -21.09 13.07 -16.51
CA LEU A 67 -22.27 13.72 -17.09
C LEU A 67 -22.02 15.17 -17.57
N PHE A 68 -20.96 15.80 -17.07
CA PHE A 68 -20.70 17.22 -17.28
C PHE A 68 -19.33 17.51 -17.89
N PHE A 69 -18.40 16.56 -17.87
CA PHE A 69 -17.05 16.74 -18.39
C PHE A 69 -16.99 16.48 -19.90
N HIS A 70 -16.32 17.39 -20.64
CA HIS A 70 -16.11 17.27 -22.08
C HIS A 70 -14.64 16.95 -22.38
N PRO A 71 -14.30 15.74 -22.79
CA PRO A 71 -12.92 15.30 -23.00
C PRO A 71 -12.37 15.73 -24.38
N SER A 72 -12.23 17.02 -24.59
CA SER A 72 -11.83 17.61 -25.87
C SER A 72 -10.74 18.65 -25.70
N MET A 73 -9.75 18.63 -26.60
CA MET A 73 -8.68 19.62 -26.70
C MET A 73 -9.03 20.77 -27.68
N ASN A 74 -10.27 20.82 -28.23
CA ASN A 74 -10.70 21.92 -29.03
C ASN A 74 -10.59 23.23 -28.27
N GLU A 75 -10.05 24.24 -28.90
CA GLU A 75 -9.89 25.57 -28.30
C GLU A 75 -11.22 26.31 -28.31
N VAL A 76 -11.62 26.80 -27.15
CA VAL A 76 -12.82 27.63 -26.97
C VAL A 76 -12.48 28.90 -26.23
N VAL A 77 -13.27 29.97 -26.47
CA VAL A 77 -13.23 31.19 -25.66
C VAL A 77 -14.22 31.03 -24.51
N TYR A 78 -13.74 31.10 -23.30
CA TYR A 78 -14.58 30.91 -22.14
C TYR A 78 -15.59 32.04 -21.96
N SER A 79 -16.86 31.69 -21.83
CA SER A 79 -18.00 32.59 -21.58
C SER A 79 -18.88 32.16 -20.39
N GLY A 80 -18.36 31.26 -19.56
CA GLY A 80 -19.08 30.72 -18.43
C GLY A 80 -19.15 31.65 -17.21
N PRO A 81 -19.70 31.19 -16.06
CA PRO A 81 -20.01 32.02 -14.89
C PRO A 81 -18.78 32.51 -14.11
N TYR A 82 -17.59 31.95 -14.33
CA TYR A 82 -16.39 32.41 -13.64
C TYR A 82 -15.77 33.62 -14.33
N GLU A 83 -16.19 34.81 -13.93
CA GLU A 83 -15.82 36.10 -14.57
C GLU A 83 -14.32 36.29 -14.79
N PRO A 84 -13.38 35.94 -13.86
CA PRO A 84 -11.95 36.19 -14.09
C PRO A 84 -11.35 35.44 -15.28
N MET A 85 -12.03 34.42 -15.82
CA MET A 85 -11.58 33.66 -16.99
C MET A 85 -12.35 33.96 -18.27
N GLN A 86 -13.36 34.84 -18.23
CA GLN A 86 -14.11 35.21 -19.44
C GLN A 86 -13.20 35.84 -20.51
N GLY A 87 -13.42 35.42 -21.75
CA GLY A 87 -12.63 35.90 -22.89
C GLY A 87 -11.27 35.20 -23.07
N ILE A 88 -10.86 34.34 -22.13
CA ILE A 88 -9.60 33.60 -22.23
C ILE A 88 -9.80 32.36 -23.11
N ARG A 89 -8.84 32.08 -23.97
CA ARG A 89 -8.78 30.86 -24.78
C ARG A 89 -8.27 29.70 -23.93
N MET A 90 -8.94 28.56 -24.01
CA MET A 90 -8.64 27.36 -23.27
C MET A 90 -9.18 26.13 -24.01
N SER A 91 -8.76 24.93 -23.58
CA SER A 91 -9.36 23.71 -24.10
C SER A 91 -10.81 23.56 -23.59
N GLU A 92 -11.63 22.84 -24.32
CA GLU A 92 -13.00 22.49 -23.92
C GLU A 92 -13.01 21.65 -22.63
N ALA A 93 -11.99 20.82 -22.41
CA ALA A 93 -11.80 20.07 -21.17
C ALA A 93 -11.63 21.00 -19.96
N TYR A 94 -10.79 22.02 -20.05
CA TYR A 94 -10.61 23.01 -18.98
C TYR A 94 -11.89 23.82 -18.76
N SER A 95 -12.52 24.30 -19.85
CA SER A 95 -13.79 25.03 -19.79
C SER A 95 -14.89 24.25 -19.10
N SER A 96 -15.06 22.96 -19.46
CA SER A 96 -16.08 22.09 -18.83
C SER A 96 -15.79 21.85 -17.34
N THR A 97 -14.51 21.77 -16.94
CA THR A 97 -14.12 21.62 -15.53
C THR A 97 -14.43 22.91 -14.72
N LEU A 98 -14.26 24.10 -15.33
CA LEU A 98 -14.72 25.36 -14.72
C LEU A 98 -16.26 25.35 -14.54
N ASN A 99 -16.99 24.93 -15.56
CA ASN A 99 -18.47 24.86 -15.49
C ASN A 99 -18.93 23.87 -14.43
N ILE A 100 -18.28 22.69 -14.31
CA ILE A 100 -18.52 21.76 -13.20
C ILE A 100 -18.33 22.46 -11.85
N SER A 101 -17.32 23.31 -11.73
CA SER A 101 -16.96 23.95 -10.45
C SER A 101 -17.89 25.11 -10.08
N PHE A 102 -18.43 25.86 -11.07
CA PHE A 102 -19.11 27.13 -10.82
C PHE A 102 -20.56 27.20 -11.33
N ASP A 103 -20.98 26.32 -12.24
CA ASP A 103 -22.33 26.29 -12.81
C ASP A 103 -23.14 25.10 -12.30
N VAL A 104 -22.54 23.90 -12.25
CA VAL A 104 -23.24 22.68 -11.82
C VAL A 104 -23.48 22.68 -10.31
N ARG A 105 -24.74 22.53 -9.89
CA ARG A 105 -25.08 22.45 -8.46
C ARG A 105 -24.35 21.31 -7.77
N GLY A 106 -23.56 21.63 -6.73
CA GLY A 106 -22.75 20.65 -5.99
C GLY A 106 -21.54 20.14 -6.78
N GLY A 107 -21.34 20.57 -8.02
CA GLY A 107 -20.27 20.09 -8.89
C GLY A 107 -18.88 20.28 -8.29
N LEU A 108 -18.60 21.45 -7.71
CA LEU A 108 -17.35 21.70 -6.99
C LEU A 108 -17.15 20.69 -5.84
N LEU A 109 -18.18 20.50 -5.00
CA LEU A 109 -18.08 19.58 -3.86
C LEU A 109 -17.84 18.14 -4.33
N VAL A 110 -18.58 17.68 -5.35
CA VAL A 110 -18.42 16.32 -5.89
C VAL A 110 -17.01 16.15 -6.51
N ARG A 111 -16.50 17.14 -7.23
CA ARG A 111 -15.13 17.13 -7.77
C ARG A 111 -14.08 17.07 -6.65
N GLN A 112 -14.28 17.84 -5.58
CA GLN A 112 -13.41 17.81 -4.40
C GLN A 112 -13.47 16.47 -3.67
N ILE A 113 -14.67 15.90 -3.47
CA ILE A 113 -14.83 14.56 -2.87
C ILE A 113 -14.12 13.50 -3.73
N HIS A 114 -14.26 13.56 -5.05
CA HIS A 114 -13.60 12.63 -5.97
C HIS A 114 -12.08 12.67 -5.80
N HIS A 115 -11.49 13.85 -5.80
CA HIS A 115 -10.04 14.02 -5.68
C HIS A 115 -9.53 13.61 -4.29
N TRP A 116 -10.17 14.05 -3.20
CA TRP A 116 -9.79 13.66 -1.85
C TRP A 116 -9.96 12.15 -1.62
N ALA A 117 -11.02 11.56 -2.13
CA ALA A 117 -11.22 10.12 -2.07
C ALA A 117 -10.11 9.35 -2.81
N ALA A 118 -9.64 9.86 -3.96
CA ALA A 118 -8.53 9.27 -4.70
C ALA A 118 -7.21 9.31 -3.90
N LEU A 119 -6.88 10.44 -3.26
CA LEU A 119 -5.70 10.55 -2.41
C LEU A 119 -5.78 9.63 -1.17
N ILE A 120 -6.96 9.57 -0.52
CA ILE A 120 -7.18 8.69 0.64
C ILE A 120 -7.15 7.21 0.22
N PHE A 121 -7.67 6.88 -0.96
CA PHE A 121 -7.59 5.53 -1.53
C PHE A 121 -6.13 5.08 -1.70
N LEU A 122 -5.31 5.91 -2.33
CA LEU A 122 -3.89 5.59 -2.54
C LEU A 122 -3.10 5.56 -1.22
N ALA A 123 -3.34 6.51 -0.32
CA ALA A 123 -2.72 6.51 1.01
C ALA A 123 -3.15 5.28 1.82
N GLY A 124 -4.44 4.94 1.78
CA GLY A 124 -4.98 3.74 2.40
C GLY A 124 -4.35 2.46 1.87
N MET A 125 -4.21 2.33 0.55
CA MET A 125 -3.54 1.18 -0.07
C MET A 125 -2.07 1.08 0.34
N PHE A 126 -1.35 2.20 0.37
CA PHE A 126 0.04 2.24 0.79
C PHE A 126 0.20 1.77 2.25
N VAL A 127 -0.60 2.31 3.17
CA VAL A 127 -0.58 1.91 4.59
C VAL A 127 -1.07 0.47 4.78
N HIS A 128 -2.09 0.05 4.03
CA HIS A 128 -2.57 -1.34 4.03
C HIS A 128 -1.48 -2.32 3.57
N MET A 129 -0.78 -2.01 2.50
CA MET A 129 0.36 -2.78 2.01
C MET A 129 1.49 -2.86 3.04
N MET A 130 1.85 -1.73 3.67
CA MET A 130 2.83 -1.70 4.76
C MET A 130 2.42 -2.61 5.91
N ARG A 131 1.16 -2.54 6.35
CA ARG A 131 0.64 -3.42 7.39
C ARG A 131 0.79 -4.89 7.01
N VAL A 132 0.40 -5.27 5.78
CA VAL A 132 0.52 -6.64 5.27
C VAL A 132 1.98 -7.07 5.24
N PHE A 133 2.89 -6.19 4.79
CA PHE A 133 4.33 -6.44 4.72
C PHE A 133 4.95 -6.66 6.11
N PHE A 134 4.79 -5.71 7.01
CA PHE A 134 5.44 -5.75 8.33
C PHE A 134 4.94 -6.89 9.22
N THR A 135 3.70 -7.31 9.04
CA THR A 135 3.14 -8.44 9.79
C THR A 135 3.32 -9.79 9.11
N GLY A 136 3.90 -9.82 7.91
CA GLY A 136 4.07 -11.05 7.13
C GLY A 136 2.75 -11.70 6.70
N ALA A 137 1.67 -10.90 6.57
CA ALA A 137 0.37 -11.40 6.15
C ALA A 137 0.35 -11.89 4.69
N PHE A 138 1.32 -11.50 3.89
CA PHE A 138 1.52 -11.92 2.49
C PHE A 138 2.05 -13.36 2.35
N ARG A 139 2.56 -13.97 3.43
CA ARG A 139 3.14 -15.33 3.37
C ARG A 139 2.07 -16.36 3.00
N LYS A 140 2.55 -17.54 2.58
CA LYS A 140 1.67 -18.63 2.16
C LYS A 140 0.45 -18.81 3.08
N PRO A 141 -0.77 -18.88 2.51
CA PRO A 141 -1.14 -19.06 1.11
C PRO A 141 -1.51 -17.75 0.38
N ARG A 142 -1.03 -16.56 0.83
CA ARG A 142 -1.53 -15.24 0.40
C ARG A 142 -0.62 -14.48 -0.55
N GLU A 143 0.38 -15.14 -1.14
CA GLU A 143 1.34 -14.51 -2.07
C GLU A 143 0.64 -13.96 -3.31
N ILE A 144 -0.33 -14.69 -3.86
CA ILE A 144 -1.12 -14.25 -5.02
C ILE A 144 -2.02 -13.06 -4.63
N ASN A 145 -2.57 -13.08 -3.42
CA ASN A 145 -3.38 -11.96 -2.94
C ASN A 145 -2.56 -10.67 -2.72
N TRP A 146 -1.28 -10.81 -2.35
CA TRP A 146 -0.32 -9.70 -2.34
C TRP A 146 -0.13 -9.12 -3.74
N LEU A 147 0.07 -9.97 -4.77
CA LEU A 147 0.19 -9.51 -6.16
C LEU A 147 -1.05 -8.74 -6.63
N PHE A 148 -2.25 -9.22 -6.31
CA PHE A 148 -3.49 -8.51 -6.65
C PHE A 148 -3.55 -7.14 -5.97
N GLY A 149 -3.24 -7.07 -4.68
CA GLY A 149 -3.18 -5.81 -3.93
C GLY A 149 -2.11 -4.86 -4.48
N PHE A 150 -0.94 -5.37 -4.86
CA PHE A 150 0.12 -4.59 -5.47
C PHE A 150 -0.27 -4.05 -6.86
N LEU A 151 -0.89 -4.87 -7.71
CA LEU A 151 -1.38 -4.44 -9.02
C LEU A 151 -2.48 -3.38 -8.86
N LEU A 152 -3.39 -3.52 -7.90
CA LEU A 152 -4.38 -2.49 -7.58
C LEU A 152 -3.71 -1.16 -7.22
N PHE A 153 -2.63 -1.19 -6.42
CA PHE A 153 -1.88 0.02 -6.07
C PHE A 153 -1.24 0.68 -7.30
N VAL A 154 -0.56 -0.09 -8.13
CA VAL A 154 0.07 0.43 -9.38
C VAL A 154 -0.98 0.99 -10.33
N LEU A 155 -2.08 0.27 -10.56
CA LEU A 155 -3.18 0.76 -11.40
C LEU A 155 -3.85 2.00 -10.79
N GLY A 156 -3.96 2.06 -9.46
CA GLY A 156 -4.43 3.25 -8.75
C GLY A 156 -3.55 4.47 -9.01
N MET A 157 -2.22 4.32 -9.01
CA MET A 157 -1.27 5.40 -9.35
C MET A 157 -1.52 5.90 -10.79
N PHE A 158 -1.63 4.99 -11.77
CA PHE A 158 -1.90 5.37 -13.15
C PHE A 158 -3.29 5.99 -13.34
N THR A 159 -4.30 5.47 -12.61
CA THR A 159 -5.65 6.06 -12.63
C THR A 159 -5.63 7.47 -12.05
N GLY A 160 -4.92 7.68 -10.94
CA GLY A 160 -4.73 9.00 -10.35
C GLY A 160 -4.05 9.97 -11.32
N PHE A 161 -2.96 9.54 -11.96
CA PHE A 161 -2.25 10.36 -12.96
C PHE A 161 -3.12 10.73 -14.16
N THR A 162 -3.83 9.76 -14.76
CA THR A 162 -4.71 10.04 -15.90
C THR A 162 -5.85 10.96 -15.51
N GLY A 163 -6.46 10.80 -14.33
CA GLY A 163 -7.53 11.67 -13.84
C GLY A 163 -7.07 13.08 -13.51
N TYR A 164 -5.91 13.22 -12.88
CA TYR A 164 -5.28 14.51 -12.60
C TYR A 164 -5.00 15.31 -13.87
N SER A 165 -4.73 14.63 -14.99
CA SER A 165 -4.39 15.25 -16.27
C SER A 165 -5.61 15.69 -17.09
N LEU A 166 -6.84 15.27 -16.74
CA LEU A 166 -8.05 15.56 -17.53
C LEU A 166 -8.42 17.05 -17.60
N PRO A 167 -8.29 17.85 -16.53
CA PRO A 167 -8.66 19.25 -16.56
C PRO A 167 -7.83 20.13 -17.52
N ASP A 168 -6.67 19.65 -17.97
CA ASP A 168 -5.77 20.39 -18.86
C ASP A 168 -5.36 21.77 -18.29
N ASP A 169 -5.10 21.82 -16.98
CA ASP A 169 -4.56 22.99 -16.31
C ASP A 169 -3.02 23.06 -16.46
N LEU A 170 -2.44 24.24 -16.20
CA LEU A 170 -1.00 24.47 -16.36
C LEU A 170 -0.13 23.51 -15.53
N LEU A 171 -0.61 23.12 -14.35
CA LEU A 171 0.13 22.22 -13.46
C LEU A 171 0.12 20.79 -14.00
N SER A 172 -1.07 20.24 -14.29
CA SER A 172 -1.21 18.89 -14.82
C SER A 172 -0.64 18.74 -16.22
N GLY A 173 -0.82 19.73 -17.09
CA GLY A 173 -0.26 19.77 -18.45
C GLY A 173 1.27 19.77 -18.44
N THR A 174 1.90 20.49 -17.51
CA THR A 174 3.37 20.43 -17.30
C THR A 174 3.81 19.01 -16.91
N GLY A 175 3.08 18.34 -16.02
CA GLY A 175 3.34 16.94 -15.65
C GLY A 175 3.19 15.96 -16.82
N VAL A 176 2.18 16.15 -17.67
CA VAL A 176 1.97 15.38 -18.91
C VAL A 176 3.12 15.57 -19.89
N ARG A 177 3.61 16.82 -20.06
CA ARG A 177 4.78 17.12 -20.90
C ARG A 177 6.05 16.45 -20.38
N PHE A 178 6.25 16.47 -19.07
CA PHE A 178 7.35 15.74 -18.42
C PHE A 178 7.28 14.23 -18.72
N MET A 179 6.11 13.62 -18.59
CA MET A 179 5.90 12.21 -18.93
C MET A 179 6.18 11.94 -20.41
N GLN A 180 5.76 12.81 -21.32
CA GLN A 180 6.07 12.68 -22.74
C GLN A 180 7.58 12.67 -22.98
N GLY A 181 8.32 13.61 -22.37
CA GLY A 181 9.78 13.67 -22.46
C GLY A 181 10.44 12.40 -21.94
N ALA A 182 9.93 11.86 -20.84
CA ALA A 182 10.38 10.59 -20.29
C ALA A 182 10.13 9.41 -21.26
N ILE A 183 8.97 9.33 -21.86
CA ILE A 183 8.64 8.30 -22.87
C ILE A 183 9.55 8.41 -24.10
N LEU A 184 9.76 9.63 -24.62
CA LEU A 184 10.63 9.87 -25.77
C LEU A 184 12.09 9.50 -25.51
N SER A 185 12.54 9.49 -24.25
CA SER A 185 13.90 9.05 -23.88
C SER A 185 14.10 7.53 -23.96
N VAL A 186 13.04 6.74 -24.15
CA VAL A 186 13.14 5.29 -24.32
C VAL A 186 13.64 4.98 -25.74
N PRO A 187 14.81 4.35 -25.90
CA PRO A 187 15.38 4.08 -27.20
C PRO A 187 14.43 3.26 -28.09
N ILE A 188 14.43 3.56 -29.37
CA ILE A 188 13.71 2.84 -30.44
C ILE A 188 12.18 2.97 -30.34
N VAL A 189 11.58 2.61 -29.21
CA VAL A 189 10.11 2.52 -29.07
C VAL A 189 9.47 3.79 -28.52
N GLY A 190 10.24 4.71 -27.95
CA GLY A 190 9.71 5.91 -27.26
C GLY A 190 8.86 6.79 -28.15
N THR A 191 9.30 7.05 -29.40
CA THR A 191 8.54 7.83 -30.38
C THR A 191 7.19 7.18 -30.72
N TYR A 192 7.17 5.85 -30.92
CA TYR A 192 5.94 5.13 -31.21
C TYR A 192 4.97 5.13 -30.02
N LEU A 193 5.49 4.96 -28.81
CA LEU A 193 4.68 5.03 -27.58
C LEU A 193 4.11 6.44 -27.38
N ALA A 194 4.93 7.49 -27.58
CA ALA A 194 4.48 8.88 -27.48
C ALA A 194 3.38 9.18 -28.52
N TYR A 195 3.58 8.76 -29.78
CA TYR A 195 2.57 8.91 -30.83
C TYR A 195 1.27 8.17 -30.49
N PHE A 196 1.37 6.93 -30.00
CA PHE A 196 0.20 6.15 -29.60
C PHE A 196 -0.58 6.81 -28.46
N LEU A 197 0.11 7.35 -27.44
CA LEU A 197 -0.53 7.98 -26.29
C LEU A 197 -1.10 9.36 -26.59
N PHE A 198 -0.35 10.20 -27.31
CA PHE A 198 -0.69 11.61 -27.54
C PHE A 198 -1.39 11.85 -28.88
N GLY A 199 -1.33 10.93 -29.83
CA GLY A 199 -1.98 11.09 -31.12
C GLY A 199 -1.25 12.01 -32.11
N GLY A 200 0.02 12.32 -31.87
CA GLY A 200 0.84 13.20 -32.71
C GLY A 200 1.80 14.06 -31.90
N ASN A 201 2.05 15.29 -32.43
CA ASN A 201 2.89 16.26 -31.72
C ASN A 201 2.20 16.70 -30.42
N PHE A 202 3.00 16.90 -29.38
CA PHE A 202 2.50 17.36 -28.08
C PHE A 202 1.96 18.81 -28.17
N PRO A 203 0.80 19.14 -27.53
CA PRO A 203 0.02 18.25 -26.63
C PRO A 203 -0.84 17.22 -27.36
N GLY A 204 -1.04 17.31 -28.68
CA GLY A 204 -1.92 16.46 -29.46
C GLY A 204 -3.41 16.74 -29.23
N GLY A 205 -4.23 16.57 -30.29
CA GLY A 205 -5.68 16.80 -30.20
C GLY A 205 -6.44 15.71 -29.43
N ASP A 206 -5.87 14.51 -29.32
CA ASP A 206 -6.59 13.30 -28.86
C ASP A 206 -6.22 12.85 -27.45
N PHE A 207 -5.19 13.43 -26.82
CA PHE A 207 -4.66 12.83 -25.58
C PHE A 207 -5.67 12.86 -24.43
N VAL A 208 -6.42 13.96 -24.25
CA VAL A 208 -7.44 14.05 -23.20
C VAL A 208 -8.55 13.02 -23.42
N ALA A 209 -9.00 12.82 -24.65
CA ALA A 209 -10.03 11.82 -24.97
C ALA A 209 -9.53 10.39 -24.70
N ARG A 210 -8.27 10.10 -25.02
CA ARG A 210 -7.64 8.80 -24.72
C ARG A 210 -7.46 8.59 -23.23
N PHE A 211 -6.92 9.59 -22.51
CA PHE A 211 -6.78 9.53 -21.05
C PHE A 211 -8.13 9.38 -20.35
N TYR A 212 -9.16 10.09 -20.84
CA TYR A 212 -10.51 9.96 -20.32
C TYR A 212 -11.04 8.53 -20.47
N SER A 213 -10.94 7.92 -21.64
CA SER A 213 -11.37 6.54 -21.88
C SER A 213 -10.61 5.54 -21.00
N VAL A 214 -9.31 5.74 -20.82
CA VAL A 214 -8.47 4.93 -19.95
C VAL A 214 -8.88 5.11 -18.47
N HIS A 215 -9.13 6.37 -18.06
CA HIS A 215 -9.46 6.73 -16.67
C HIS A 215 -10.84 6.25 -16.23
N ILE A 216 -11.88 6.39 -17.08
CA ILE A 216 -13.25 6.07 -16.67
C ILE A 216 -13.64 4.61 -16.93
N LEU A 217 -12.99 3.93 -17.87
CA LEU A 217 -13.40 2.59 -18.32
C LEU A 217 -12.31 1.54 -18.11
N LEU A 218 -11.15 1.70 -18.77
CA LEU A 218 -10.15 0.64 -18.82
C LEU A 218 -9.54 0.35 -17.44
N LEU A 219 -8.96 1.36 -16.79
CA LEU A 219 -8.30 1.18 -15.50
C LEU A 219 -9.30 0.81 -14.39
N PRO A 220 -10.43 1.52 -14.20
CA PRO A 220 -11.42 1.12 -13.20
C PRO A 220 -12.02 -0.27 -13.45
N GLY A 221 -12.23 -0.65 -14.72
CA GLY A 221 -12.72 -1.99 -15.08
C GLY A 221 -11.76 -3.09 -14.66
N ILE A 222 -10.47 -2.94 -14.96
CA ILE A 222 -9.41 -3.88 -14.53
C ILE A 222 -9.31 -3.90 -12.99
N MET A 223 -9.31 -2.71 -12.35
CA MET A 223 -9.24 -2.61 -10.90
C MET A 223 -10.44 -3.27 -10.22
N MET A 224 -11.64 -3.13 -10.77
CA MET A 224 -12.84 -3.79 -10.25
C MET A 224 -12.69 -5.33 -10.30
N GLY A 225 -12.23 -5.87 -11.43
CA GLY A 225 -11.96 -7.31 -11.57
C GLY A 225 -10.92 -7.81 -10.57
N LEU A 226 -9.81 -7.09 -10.42
CA LEU A 226 -8.76 -7.42 -9.45
C LEU A 226 -9.25 -7.31 -8.01
N LEU A 227 -10.05 -6.28 -7.69
CA LEU A 227 -10.64 -6.09 -6.36
C LEU A 227 -11.56 -7.25 -5.99
N VAL A 228 -12.44 -7.67 -6.91
CA VAL A 228 -13.30 -8.84 -6.70
C VAL A 228 -12.45 -10.09 -6.45
N GLY A 229 -11.42 -10.32 -7.27
CA GLY A 229 -10.49 -11.44 -7.07
C GLY A 229 -9.75 -11.36 -5.73
N HIS A 230 -9.27 -10.16 -5.34
CA HIS A 230 -8.61 -9.91 -4.07
C HIS A 230 -9.52 -10.27 -2.87
N LEU A 231 -10.77 -9.84 -2.90
CA LEU A 231 -11.75 -10.15 -1.85
C LEU A 231 -12.11 -11.64 -1.83
N ILE A 232 -12.32 -12.27 -2.98
CA ILE A 232 -12.56 -13.74 -3.06
C ILE A 232 -11.41 -14.49 -2.40
N LEU A 233 -10.15 -14.12 -2.67
CA LEU A 233 -8.98 -14.76 -2.06
C LEU A 233 -8.92 -14.54 -0.54
N VAL A 234 -9.35 -13.38 -0.02
CA VAL A 234 -9.47 -13.15 1.43
C VAL A 234 -10.49 -14.12 2.05
N PHE A 235 -11.64 -14.29 1.40
CA PHE A 235 -12.66 -15.26 1.86
C PHE A 235 -12.21 -16.71 1.76
N TYR A 236 -11.48 -17.06 0.72
CA TYR A 236 -10.98 -18.42 0.47
C TYR A 236 -9.88 -18.82 1.45
N HIS A 237 -8.85 -17.98 1.61
CA HIS A 237 -7.68 -18.26 2.45
C HIS A 237 -7.90 -17.97 3.95
N LYS A 238 -9.07 -17.48 4.34
CA LYS A 238 -9.42 -16.99 5.69
C LYS A 238 -8.56 -15.78 6.10
N HIS A 239 -9.01 -15.08 7.13
CA HIS A 239 -8.27 -13.95 7.69
C HIS A 239 -7.05 -14.39 8.48
N THR A 240 -5.99 -13.58 8.44
CA THR A 240 -4.90 -13.63 9.40
C THR A 240 -5.33 -13.01 10.72
N GLN A 241 -4.69 -13.39 11.83
CA GLN A 241 -4.96 -12.86 13.16
C GLN A 241 -3.67 -12.68 13.95
N PHE A 242 -3.66 -11.73 14.90
CA PHE A 242 -2.52 -11.59 15.81
C PHE A 242 -2.51 -12.72 16.84
N ALA A 243 -1.31 -13.07 17.32
CA ALA A 243 -1.16 -14.04 18.40
C ALA A 243 -1.96 -13.59 19.64
N GLY A 244 -2.58 -14.56 20.32
CA GLY A 244 -3.37 -14.34 21.51
C GLY A 244 -4.03 -15.64 21.99
N PRO A 245 -4.65 -15.63 23.16
CA PRO A 245 -5.30 -16.82 23.71
C PRO A 245 -6.31 -17.43 22.73
N GLY A 246 -6.25 -18.75 22.56
CA GLY A 246 -7.14 -19.51 21.69
C GLY A 246 -6.93 -19.34 20.17
N ARG A 247 -5.97 -18.53 19.74
CA ARG A 247 -5.67 -18.25 18.33
C ARG A 247 -4.54 -19.14 17.83
N THR A 248 -4.79 -19.85 16.75
CA THR A 248 -3.84 -20.79 16.13
C THR A 248 -3.79 -20.60 14.61
N ASN A 249 -2.85 -21.26 13.94
CA ASN A 249 -2.82 -21.30 12.47
C ASN A 249 -3.97 -22.10 11.84
N LYS A 250 -4.81 -22.77 12.65
CA LYS A 250 -5.91 -23.61 12.15
C LYS A 250 -7.30 -23.00 12.35
N ASN A 251 -7.44 -21.99 13.20
CA ASN A 251 -8.72 -21.33 13.50
C ASN A 251 -8.67 -19.82 13.23
N VAL A 252 -9.84 -19.19 13.28
CA VAL A 252 -9.99 -17.72 13.30
C VAL A 252 -10.89 -17.37 14.48
N VAL A 253 -10.46 -16.42 15.31
CA VAL A 253 -11.18 -15.91 16.47
C VAL A 253 -11.59 -14.46 16.19
N GLY A 254 -12.89 -14.16 16.29
CA GLY A 254 -13.43 -12.83 16.00
C GLY A 254 -14.95 -12.82 16.02
N MET A 255 -15.55 -12.00 15.17
CA MET A 255 -16.99 -11.79 15.06
C MET A 255 -17.55 -12.48 13.81
N PRO A 256 -18.80 -12.99 13.83
CA PRO A 256 -19.47 -13.48 12.63
C PRO A 256 -19.71 -12.33 11.65
N LEU A 257 -19.58 -12.62 10.35
CA LEU A 257 -19.79 -11.63 9.29
C LEU A 257 -21.18 -10.99 9.43
N LEU A 258 -22.24 -11.80 9.53
CA LEU A 258 -23.58 -11.32 9.82
C LEU A 258 -24.05 -11.72 11.22
N PRO A 259 -24.73 -10.82 11.94
CA PRO A 259 -25.02 -9.41 11.57
C PRO A 259 -23.93 -8.44 12.04
N VAL A 260 -23.04 -8.86 12.95
CA VAL A 260 -22.20 -7.97 13.77
C VAL A 260 -21.15 -7.22 12.96
N TYR A 261 -20.35 -7.98 12.17
CA TYR A 261 -19.29 -7.36 11.37
C TYR A 261 -19.85 -6.43 10.29
N MET A 262 -20.92 -6.83 9.62
CA MET A 262 -21.56 -6.00 8.58
C MET A 262 -22.15 -4.70 9.13
N ALA A 263 -22.73 -4.72 10.33
CA ALA A 263 -23.22 -3.49 10.97
C ALA A 263 -22.06 -2.53 11.30
N LYS A 264 -20.93 -3.08 11.82
CA LYS A 264 -19.71 -2.31 12.09
C LYS A 264 -19.10 -1.74 10.80
N ALA A 265 -18.97 -2.56 9.76
CA ALA A 265 -18.44 -2.19 8.45
C ALA A 265 -19.30 -1.12 7.77
N GLY A 266 -20.63 -1.25 7.82
CA GLY A 266 -21.55 -0.24 7.30
C GLY A 266 -21.46 1.10 8.04
N GLY A 267 -21.38 1.09 9.37
CA GLY A 267 -21.16 2.29 10.17
C GLY A 267 -19.82 2.96 9.83
N PHE A 268 -18.78 2.16 9.63
CA PHE A 268 -17.47 2.67 9.25
C PHE A 268 -17.45 3.25 7.82
N PHE A 269 -18.22 2.69 6.88
CA PHE A 269 -18.39 3.29 5.56
C PHE A 269 -18.92 4.73 5.66
N PHE A 270 -19.98 4.95 6.43
CA PHE A 270 -20.52 6.31 6.60
C PHE A 270 -19.57 7.25 7.31
N LEU A 271 -18.75 6.75 8.25
CA LEU A 271 -17.69 7.55 8.87
C LEU A 271 -16.65 7.99 7.85
N VAL A 272 -16.13 7.06 7.03
CA VAL A 272 -15.15 7.37 5.98
C VAL A 272 -15.73 8.37 4.97
N PHE A 273 -16.96 8.13 4.51
CA PHE A 273 -17.63 9.05 3.59
C PHE A 273 -17.84 10.44 4.19
N GLY A 274 -18.28 10.51 5.47
CA GLY A 274 -18.47 11.77 6.17
C GLY A 274 -17.17 12.55 6.32
N VAL A 275 -16.07 11.89 6.72
CA VAL A 275 -14.75 12.52 6.85
C VAL A 275 -14.26 13.06 5.50
N ILE A 276 -14.35 12.26 4.43
CA ILE A 276 -13.96 12.70 3.07
C ILE A 276 -14.81 13.90 2.64
N SER A 277 -16.11 13.87 2.88
CA SER A 277 -17.02 14.96 2.52
C SER A 277 -16.72 16.27 3.27
N VAL A 278 -16.44 16.18 4.57
CA VAL A 278 -16.05 17.35 5.39
C VAL A 278 -14.72 17.92 4.91
N VAL A 279 -13.70 17.07 4.71
CA VAL A 279 -12.40 17.52 4.21
C VAL A 279 -12.56 18.17 2.84
N ALA A 280 -13.34 17.59 1.93
CA ALA A 280 -13.62 18.15 0.61
C ALA A 280 -14.35 19.51 0.66
N ALA A 281 -15.20 19.72 1.67
CA ALA A 281 -15.93 20.97 1.83
C ALA A 281 -15.06 22.10 2.38
N VAL A 282 -14.09 21.80 3.26
CA VAL A 282 -13.30 22.82 3.96
C VAL A 282 -11.87 22.99 3.41
N ALA A 283 -11.33 22.00 2.72
CA ALA A 283 -9.98 22.00 2.17
C ALA A 283 -10.03 21.86 0.65
N SER A 284 -9.88 22.98 -0.04
CA SER A 284 -9.80 22.97 -1.52
C SER A 284 -8.55 22.24 -1.99
N ILE A 285 -8.72 21.36 -2.96
CA ILE A 285 -7.63 20.66 -3.63
C ILE A 285 -7.69 20.92 -5.13
N ASN A 286 -6.54 21.17 -5.75
CA ASN A 286 -6.39 21.47 -7.15
C ASN A 286 -7.40 22.53 -7.66
N PRO A 287 -7.31 23.78 -7.17
CA PRO A 287 -8.16 24.89 -7.62
C PRO A 287 -7.70 25.35 -9.00
N ILE A 288 -8.13 24.68 -10.08
CA ILE A 288 -7.65 24.91 -11.44
C ILE A 288 -7.81 26.36 -11.90
N TRP A 289 -8.84 27.05 -11.39
CA TRP A 289 -9.08 28.47 -11.69
C TRP A 289 -7.98 29.42 -11.16
N ALA A 290 -7.23 29.00 -10.16
CA ALA A 290 -6.08 29.74 -9.63
C ALA A 290 -4.78 29.39 -10.37
N ILE A 291 -4.74 28.26 -11.06
CA ILE A 291 -3.57 27.74 -11.78
C ILE A 291 -3.58 28.21 -13.23
N GLY A 292 -4.74 28.25 -13.87
CA GLY A 292 -4.93 28.62 -15.27
C GLY A 292 -4.88 27.43 -16.24
N PRO A 293 -5.34 27.65 -17.50
CA PRO A 293 -5.30 26.61 -18.52
C PRO A 293 -3.86 26.30 -18.95
N TYR A 294 -3.61 25.09 -19.41
CA TYR A 294 -2.31 24.71 -19.95
C TYR A 294 -1.97 25.52 -21.22
N ARG A 295 -0.74 25.98 -21.27
CA ARG A 295 -0.17 26.66 -22.42
C ARG A 295 1.21 26.09 -22.74
N PRO A 296 1.45 25.59 -23.96
CA PRO A 296 2.72 24.96 -24.33
C PRO A 296 3.95 25.88 -24.24
N ASP A 297 3.73 27.19 -24.29
CA ASP A 297 4.76 28.25 -24.18
C ASP A 297 5.11 28.57 -22.71
N GLN A 298 4.39 28.01 -21.75
CA GLN A 298 4.58 28.23 -20.32
C GLN A 298 4.93 26.95 -19.59
N VAL A 299 5.72 27.08 -18.54
CA VAL A 299 6.07 25.97 -17.61
C VAL A 299 5.85 26.44 -16.18
N SER A 300 5.17 25.65 -15.38
CA SER A 300 5.06 25.90 -13.94
C SER A 300 6.26 25.30 -13.21
N THR A 301 6.92 26.12 -12.39
CA THR A 301 8.00 25.63 -11.49
C THR A 301 7.47 24.82 -10.31
N GLY A 302 6.18 24.99 -9.94
CA GLY A 302 5.51 24.26 -8.87
C GLY A 302 4.77 23.00 -9.35
N ALA A 303 5.13 22.44 -10.50
CA ALA A 303 4.44 21.32 -11.14
C ALA A 303 4.93 19.96 -10.64
N GLN A 304 5.00 19.77 -9.33
CA GLN A 304 5.28 18.45 -8.77
C GLN A 304 4.07 17.53 -8.95
N PRO A 305 4.29 16.24 -9.31
CA PRO A 305 3.22 15.27 -9.32
C PRO A 305 2.75 14.98 -7.88
N ASP A 306 1.57 14.41 -7.78
CA ASP A 306 1.04 13.94 -6.49
C ASP A 306 2.08 13.08 -5.75
N TRP A 307 2.03 13.09 -4.41
CA TRP A 307 3.00 12.45 -3.54
C TRP A 307 3.32 10.99 -3.91
N TYR A 308 2.33 10.22 -4.40
CA TYR A 308 2.50 8.82 -4.78
C TYR A 308 3.32 8.62 -6.06
N MET A 309 3.49 9.67 -6.87
CA MET A 309 4.37 9.70 -8.06
C MET A 309 5.66 10.50 -7.81
N GLY A 310 5.71 11.37 -6.81
CA GLY A 310 6.80 12.31 -6.57
C GLY A 310 8.18 11.67 -6.41
N PHE A 311 8.24 10.44 -5.91
CA PHE A 311 9.51 9.71 -5.80
C PHE A 311 10.11 9.35 -7.17
N SER A 312 9.29 9.13 -8.21
CA SER A 312 9.78 8.84 -9.56
C SER A 312 10.40 10.09 -10.21
N GLU A 313 9.81 11.26 -9.99
CA GLU A 313 10.41 12.52 -10.37
C GLU A 313 11.70 12.80 -9.61
N GLY A 314 11.71 12.55 -8.30
CA GLY A 314 12.92 12.64 -7.48
C GLY A 314 14.05 11.77 -8.00
N LEU A 315 13.75 10.58 -8.48
CA LEU A 315 14.74 9.70 -9.07
C LEU A 315 15.39 10.31 -10.32
N ILE A 316 14.60 11.01 -11.16
CA ILE A 316 15.12 11.70 -12.35
C ILE A 316 15.91 12.95 -11.94
N ARG A 317 15.38 13.78 -11.03
CA ARG A 317 16.04 15.04 -10.61
C ARG A 317 17.39 14.83 -9.91
N VAL A 318 17.60 13.68 -9.24
CA VAL A 318 18.89 13.40 -8.59
C VAL A 318 19.93 12.79 -9.52
N MET A 319 19.53 12.26 -10.67
CA MET A 319 20.48 11.71 -11.63
C MET A 319 21.43 12.80 -12.18
N PRO A 320 22.72 12.48 -12.39
CA PRO A 320 23.59 13.34 -13.15
C PRO A 320 23.15 13.43 -14.62
N GLY A 321 23.44 14.55 -15.27
CA GLY A 321 23.14 14.78 -16.69
C GLY A 321 24.05 13.99 -17.63
N TRP A 322 24.20 12.67 -17.42
CA TRP A 322 25.02 11.82 -18.27
C TRP A 322 24.33 11.52 -19.59
N GLU A 323 25.11 11.58 -20.66
CA GLU A 323 24.65 11.32 -22.02
C GLU A 323 25.63 10.42 -22.77
N ILE A 324 25.12 9.57 -23.63
CA ILE A 324 25.92 8.79 -24.58
C ILE A 324 25.51 9.20 -25.98
N ASN A 325 26.47 9.77 -26.73
CA ASN A 325 26.28 10.13 -28.14
C ASN A 325 26.89 9.05 -29.03
N LEU A 326 26.06 8.34 -29.79
CA LEU A 326 26.50 7.23 -30.64
C LEU A 326 25.69 7.22 -31.95
N TRP A 327 26.36 7.15 -33.09
CA TRP A 327 25.75 7.10 -34.42
C TRP A 327 24.73 8.21 -34.72
N GLY A 328 25.01 9.42 -34.23
CA GLY A 328 24.11 10.56 -34.41
C GLY A 328 22.87 10.58 -33.52
N HIS A 329 22.78 9.67 -32.55
CA HIS A 329 21.73 9.62 -31.55
C HIS A 329 22.28 9.90 -30.15
N THR A 330 21.50 10.62 -29.34
CA THR A 330 21.81 10.90 -27.93
C THR A 330 20.93 10.07 -27.02
N LEU A 331 21.56 9.22 -26.19
CA LEU A 331 20.88 8.53 -25.09
C LEU A 331 21.10 9.32 -23.80
N VAL A 332 20.03 9.94 -23.28
CA VAL A 332 20.05 10.70 -22.03
C VAL A 332 19.95 9.75 -20.85
N LEU A 333 21.07 9.32 -20.30
CA LEU A 333 21.12 8.38 -19.15
C LEU A 333 20.46 8.96 -17.90
N GLY A 334 20.49 10.30 -17.75
CA GLY A 334 19.81 10.98 -16.64
C GLY A 334 18.31 10.71 -16.55
N VAL A 335 17.66 10.36 -17.66
CA VAL A 335 16.24 9.99 -17.73
C VAL A 335 16.08 8.48 -17.92
N PHE A 336 16.88 7.86 -18.78
CA PHE A 336 16.74 6.44 -19.13
C PHE A 336 16.99 5.52 -17.92
N ILE A 337 18.03 5.77 -17.12
CA ILE A 337 18.31 4.94 -15.93
C ILE A 337 17.16 4.97 -14.93
N PRO A 338 16.60 6.13 -14.52
CA PRO A 338 15.39 6.18 -13.71
C PRO A 338 14.20 5.40 -14.28
N LEU A 339 13.97 5.46 -15.59
CA LEU A 339 12.89 4.71 -16.25
C LEU A 339 13.09 3.20 -16.16
N VAL A 340 14.33 2.71 -16.09
CA VAL A 340 14.63 1.29 -15.85
C VAL A 340 14.53 0.94 -14.36
N ILE A 341 15.04 1.79 -13.48
CA ILE A 341 15.02 1.54 -12.03
C ILE A 341 13.58 1.50 -11.51
N PHE A 342 12.72 2.41 -11.94
CA PHE A 342 11.35 2.51 -11.46
C PHE A 342 10.56 1.18 -11.60
N PRO A 343 10.42 0.57 -12.78
CA PRO A 343 9.73 -0.72 -12.91
C PRO A 343 10.46 -1.86 -12.21
N LEU A 344 11.80 -1.84 -12.11
CA LEU A 344 12.54 -2.86 -11.36
C LEU A 344 12.23 -2.80 -9.86
N VAL A 345 12.11 -1.60 -9.30
CA VAL A 345 11.69 -1.40 -7.91
C VAL A 345 10.28 -1.92 -7.68
N LEU A 346 9.35 -1.58 -8.56
CA LEU A 346 7.97 -2.08 -8.50
C LEU A 346 7.94 -3.61 -8.60
N ALA A 347 8.70 -4.19 -9.54
CA ALA A 347 8.81 -5.63 -9.69
C ALA A 347 9.38 -6.31 -8.43
N ALA A 348 10.41 -5.72 -7.82
CA ALA A 348 11.00 -6.25 -6.58
C ALA A 348 9.99 -6.29 -5.41
N ILE A 349 9.15 -5.26 -5.28
CA ILE A 349 8.07 -5.22 -4.28
C ILE A 349 7.01 -6.29 -4.60
N ALA A 350 6.61 -6.40 -5.87
CA ALA A 350 5.61 -7.38 -6.32
C ALA A 350 6.02 -8.81 -5.98
N VAL A 351 7.29 -9.18 -6.27
CA VAL A 351 7.78 -10.56 -6.12
C VAL A 351 8.38 -10.84 -4.74
N TYR A 352 8.42 -9.87 -3.85
CA TYR A 352 9.01 -10.01 -2.51
C TYR A 352 8.54 -11.25 -1.73
N PRO A 353 7.24 -11.61 -1.67
CA PRO A 353 6.79 -12.82 -0.97
C PRO A 353 7.45 -14.09 -1.47
N PHE A 354 7.64 -14.20 -2.77
CA PHE A 354 8.29 -15.36 -3.40
C PHE A 354 9.79 -15.39 -3.11
N ILE A 355 10.44 -14.22 -3.12
CA ILE A 355 11.86 -14.07 -2.74
C ILE A 355 12.06 -14.46 -1.28
N GLU A 356 11.24 -13.94 -0.36
CA GLU A 356 11.33 -14.28 1.07
C GLU A 356 11.13 -15.78 1.28
N SER A 357 10.09 -16.38 0.70
CA SER A 357 9.84 -17.83 0.79
C SER A 357 11.00 -18.65 0.20
N TRP A 358 11.58 -18.21 -0.91
CA TRP A 358 12.74 -18.88 -1.51
C TRP A 358 13.98 -18.76 -0.62
N VAL A 359 14.30 -17.57 -0.10
CA VAL A 359 15.47 -17.31 0.76
C VAL A 359 15.35 -18.09 2.06
N THR A 360 14.20 -18.05 2.69
CA THR A 360 13.98 -18.66 4.02
C THR A 360 13.73 -20.16 3.94
N GLY A 361 13.23 -20.66 2.81
CA GLY A 361 12.80 -22.06 2.66
C GLY A 361 11.50 -22.39 3.38
N ASP A 362 10.83 -21.40 3.94
CA ASP A 362 9.58 -21.60 4.67
C ASP A 362 8.42 -21.82 3.70
N LYS A 363 7.83 -23.03 3.77
CA LYS A 363 6.69 -23.46 2.94
C LYS A 363 5.41 -23.65 3.74
N ARG A 364 5.44 -23.34 5.04
CA ARG A 364 4.28 -23.52 5.94
C ARG A 364 3.22 -22.46 5.66
N GLU A 365 1.99 -22.76 6.06
CA GLU A 365 0.90 -21.78 6.05
C GLU A 365 0.96 -20.91 7.31
N HIS A 366 0.76 -19.60 7.11
CA HIS A 366 0.85 -18.60 8.18
C HIS A 366 -0.48 -17.86 8.33
N HIS A 367 -1.24 -18.20 9.37
CA HIS A 367 -2.47 -17.48 9.75
C HIS A 367 -2.25 -16.57 10.97
N ILE A 368 -1.24 -16.86 11.78
CA ILE A 368 -0.80 -15.97 12.85
C ILE A 368 0.19 -14.95 12.29
N LEU A 369 -0.10 -13.68 12.57
CA LEU A 369 0.71 -12.53 12.15
C LEU A 369 1.96 -12.40 13.03
N ASP A 370 3.07 -12.02 12.40
CA ASP A 370 4.27 -11.61 13.12
C ASP A 370 4.09 -10.22 13.74
N ARG A 371 4.70 -10.01 14.88
CA ARG A 371 5.01 -8.65 15.32
C ARG A 371 6.24 -8.17 14.53
N PRO A 372 6.28 -6.92 14.04
CA PRO A 372 7.43 -6.43 13.25
C PRO A 372 8.78 -6.69 13.93
N ARG A 373 8.86 -6.53 15.26
CA ARG A 373 10.09 -6.81 16.03
C ARG A 373 10.55 -8.27 15.97
N ASN A 374 9.65 -9.23 15.73
CA ASN A 374 9.96 -10.65 15.64
C ASN A 374 10.44 -11.09 14.25
N ALA A 375 10.39 -10.17 13.27
CA ALA A 375 10.98 -10.34 11.95
C ALA A 375 11.95 -9.17 11.63
N PRO A 376 13.11 -9.08 12.36
CA PRO A 376 13.97 -7.89 12.32
C PRO A 376 14.48 -7.56 10.93
N THR A 377 14.88 -8.57 10.15
CA THR A 377 15.43 -8.37 8.80
C THR A 377 14.35 -7.88 7.84
N ARG A 378 13.15 -8.48 7.83
CA ARG A 378 12.00 -8.01 7.04
C ARG A 378 11.63 -6.58 7.42
N THR A 379 11.52 -6.31 8.72
CA THR A 379 11.18 -4.98 9.23
C THR A 379 12.21 -3.94 8.82
N ALA A 380 13.50 -4.27 8.94
CA ALA A 380 14.59 -3.38 8.53
C ALA A 380 14.55 -3.09 7.01
N PHE A 381 14.28 -4.09 6.17
CA PHE A 381 14.07 -3.88 4.74
C PHE A 381 12.90 -2.94 4.46
N GLY A 382 11.75 -3.18 5.08
CA GLY A 382 10.56 -2.33 4.86
C GLY A 382 10.80 -0.88 5.25
N VAL A 383 11.42 -0.62 6.43
CA VAL A 383 11.71 0.75 6.86
C VAL A 383 12.80 1.40 6.00
N ALA A 384 13.79 0.64 5.53
CA ALA A 384 14.79 1.13 4.57
C ALA A 384 14.13 1.55 3.23
N TRP A 385 13.18 0.76 2.70
CA TRP A 385 12.40 1.11 1.52
C TRP A 385 11.58 2.39 1.71
N ILE A 386 10.91 2.52 2.84
CA ILE A 386 10.16 3.73 3.19
C ILE A 386 11.10 4.94 3.25
N SER A 387 12.26 4.80 3.89
CA SER A 387 13.24 5.89 3.98
C SER A 387 13.79 6.29 2.60
N TRP A 388 14.04 5.32 1.74
CA TRP A 388 14.45 5.55 0.36
C TRP A 388 13.38 6.30 -0.45
N TYR A 389 12.11 5.89 -0.32
CA TYR A 389 10.97 6.59 -0.90
C TYR A 389 10.92 8.06 -0.46
N PHE A 390 11.04 8.34 0.85
CA PHE A 390 11.02 9.71 1.36
C PHE A 390 12.21 10.55 0.91
N VAL A 391 13.41 9.97 0.82
CA VAL A 391 14.58 10.67 0.26
C VAL A 391 14.32 11.09 -1.18
N LEU A 392 13.74 10.21 -1.99
CA LEU A 392 13.38 10.54 -3.36
C LEU A 392 12.22 11.54 -3.45
N LEU A 393 11.23 11.45 -2.56
CA LEU A 393 10.14 12.42 -2.51
C LEU A 393 10.64 13.84 -2.19
N ILE A 394 11.63 13.98 -1.29
CA ILE A 394 12.33 15.25 -1.05
C ILE A 394 13.02 15.72 -2.34
N GLY A 395 13.66 14.81 -3.06
CA GLY A 395 14.29 15.10 -4.36
C GLY A 395 13.30 15.58 -5.43
N GLY A 396 12.08 15.02 -5.46
CA GLY A 396 11.01 15.42 -6.36
C GLY A 396 10.48 16.84 -6.11
N GLY A 397 10.60 17.34 -4.87
CA GLY A 397 10.23 18.70 -4.50
C GLY A 397 11.42 19.62 -4.19
N ASN A 398 12.62 19.35 -4.76
CA ASN A 398 13.84 20.07 -4.39
C ASN A 398 13.75 21.59 -4.62
N ASP A 399 13.03 22.04 -5.63
CA ASP A 399 12.74 23.45 -5.93
C ASP A 399 11.81 24.10 -4.89
N LEU A 400 10.79 23.36 -4.43
CA LEU A 400 9.91 23.82 -3.36
C LEU A 400 10.68 23.98 -2.04
N TRP A 401 11.52 22.99 -1.69
CA TRP A 401 12.37 23.07 -0.52
C TRP A 401 13.36 24.22 -0.61
N ALA A 402 13.99 24.39 -1.79
CA ALA A 402 14.93 25.48 -2.03
C ALA A 402 14.28 26.84 -1.85
N THR A 403 13.10 27.03 -2.44
CA THR A 403 12.36 28.30 -2.38
C THR A 403 11.85 28.58 -0.96
N HIS A 404 11.22 27.60 -0.32
CA HIS A 404 10.57 27.78 0.99
C HIS A 404 11.58 27.99 2.12
N PHE A 405 12.70 27.28 2.11
CA PHE A 405 13.74 27.35 3.14
C PHE A 405 14.96 28.20 2.75
N HIS A 406 14.91 28.88 1.58
CA HIS A 406 16.03 29.68 1.05
C HIS A 406 17.34 28.90 0.94
N LEU A 407 17.25 27.63 0.51
CA LEU A 407 18.40 26.73 0.34
C LEU A 407 18.85 26.67 -1.10
N SER A 408 20.13 26.35 -1.32
CA SER A 408 20.63 26.06 -2.67
C SER A 408 20.03 24.76 -3.21
N ILE A 409 19.47 24.81 -4.43
CA ILE A 409 19.00 23.61 -5.15
C ILE A 409 20.11 22.56 -5.26
N ASN A 410 21.37 23.00 -5.53
CA ASN A 410 22.51 22.11 -5.63
C ASN A 410 22.80 21.41 -4.29
N ALA A 411 22.69 22.11 -3.16
CA ALA A 411 22.89 21.54 -1.85
C ALA A 411 21.84 20.43 -1.56
N ILE A 412 20.57 20.70 -1.86
CA ILE A 412 19.49 19.72 -1.71
C ILE A 412 19.72 18.53 -2.65
N THR A 413 20.09 18.76 -3.89
CA THR A 413 20.37 17.70 -4.87
C THR A 413 21.50 16.79 -4.38
N TRP A 414 22.59 17.35 -3.86
CA TRP A 414 23.68 16.56 -3.30
C TRP A 414 23.27 15.83 -2.01
N PHE A 415 22.48 16.46 -1.15
CA PHE A 415 21.92 15.82 0.03
C PHE A 415 21.11 14.58 -0.37
N VAL A 416 20.24 14.71 -1.38
CA VAL A 416 19.42 13.59 -1.86
C VAL A 416 20.28 12.53 -2.56
N ARG A 417 21.28 12.90 -3.36
CA ARG A 417 22.23 11.95 -3.98
C ARG A 417 22.97 11.09 -2.96
N VAL A 418 23.51 11.71 -1.93
CA VAL A 418 24.16 11.01 -0.84
C VAL A 418 23.15 10.20 -0.03
N GLY A 419 22.00 10.82 0.30
CA GLY A 419 20.91 10.21 1.05
C GLY A 419 20.35 8.96 0.36
N PHE A 420 20.28 8.95 -0.96
CA PHE A 420 19.83 7.80 -1.75
C PHE A 420 20.54 6.50 -1.39
N PHE A 421 21.85 6.56 -1.17
CA PHE A 421 22.68 5.39 -0.82
C PHE A 421 22.84 5.21 0.69
N VAL A 422 23.03 6.29 1.44
CA VAL A 422 23.42 6.24 2.84
C VAL A 422 22.22 6.03 3.76
N VAL A 423 21.12 6.76 3.55
CA VAL A 423 19.97 6.74 4.47
C VAL A 423 19.35 5.35 4.58
N PRO A 424 19.04 4.61 3.50
CA PRO A 424 18.45 3.27 3.60
C PRO A 424 19.34 2.28 4.37
N VAL A 425 20.66 2.37 4.19
CA VAL A 425 21.62 1.49 4.89
C VAL A 425 21.65 1.79 6.38
N LEU A 426 21.76 3.06 6.77
CA LEU A 426 21.75 3.47 8.17
C LEU A 426 20.42 3.10 8.85
N VAL A 427 19.31 3.35 8.17
CA VAL A 427 17.97 3.02 8.67
C VAL A 427 17.79 1.52 8.80
N PHE A 428 18.28 0.72 7.85
CA PHE A 428 18.26 -0.74 7.95
C PHE A 428 18.99 -1.22 9.21
N ILE A 429 20.21 -0.75 9.43
CA ILE A 429 21.03 -1.14 10.60
C ILE A 429 20.34 -0.71 11.90
N ALA A 430 19.89 0.54 11.98
CA ALA A 430 19.22 1.08 13.15
C ALA A 430 17.93 0.31 13.48
N THR A 431 17.07 0.09 12.50
CA THR A 431 15.81 -0.65 12.67
C THR A 431 16.06 -2.07 13.14
N LYS A 432 17.03 -2.76 12.54
CA LYS A 432 17.38 -4.12 12.95
C LYS A 432 17.85 -4.17 14.41
N ARG A 433 18.74 -3.25 14.82
CA ARG A 433 19.20 -3.13 16.22
C ARG A 433 18.05 -2.84 17.19
N ILE A 434 17.14 -1.93 16.83
CA ILE A 434 15.95 -1.63 17.62
C ILE A 434 15.07 -2.87 17.79
N CYS A 435 14.79 -3.60 16.71
CA CYS A 435 14.00 -4.84 16.78
C CYS A 435 14.64 -5.88 17.72
N LEU A 436 15.94 -6.10 17.62
CA LEU A 436 16.67 -7.04 18.48
C LEU A 436 16.69 -6.56 19.94
N GLY A 437 16.85 -5.27 20.20
CA GLY A 437 16.73 -4.69 21.54
C GLY A 437 15.34 -4.93 22.15
N LEU A 438 14.28 -4.73 21.35
CA LEU A 438 12.90 -5.00 21.78
C LEU A 438 12.64 -6.48 22.04
N GLN A 439 13.23 -7.40 21.27
CA GLN A 439 13.13 -8.84 21.54
C GLN A 439 13.84 -9.24 22.84
N ARG A 440 15.03 -8.67 23.11
CA ARG A 440 15.73 -8.88 24.41
C ARG A 440 14.84 -8.42 25.56
N ARG A 441 14.26 -7.22 25.47
CA ARG A 441 13.34 -6.71 26.48
C ARG A 441 12.09 -7.59 26.65
N ASP A 442 11.56 -8.17 25.56
CA ASP A 442 10.45 -9.12 25.63
C ASP A 442 10.89 -10.43 26.32
N LYS A 443 12.12 -10.92 26.07
CA LYS A 443 12.70 -12.08 26.77
C LYS A 443 12.85 -11.82 28.27
N GLU A 444 13.41 -10.67 28.65
CA GLU A 444 13.55 -10.28 30.06
C GLU A 444 12.19 -10.23 30.80
N LYS A 445 11.17 -9.66 30.12
CA LYS A 445 9.81 -9.64 30.69
C LYS A 445 9.21 -11.04 30.89
N VAL A 446 9.51 -11.96 30.00
CA VAL A 446 9.04 -13.36 30.13
C VAL A 446 9.73 -14.05 31.29
N LEU A 447 11.02 -13.77 31.52
CA LEU A 447 11.83 -14.39 32.58
C LEU A 447 11.56 -13.74 33.95
N HIS A 448 11.53 -12.41 34.02
CA HIS A 448 11.52 -11.68 35.31
C HIS A 448 10.20 -10.94 35.61
N GLY A 449 9.22 -11.00 34.70
CA GLY A 449 7.98 -10.23 34.83
C GLY A 449 8.11 -8.79 34.33
N ARG A 450 7.11 -7.96 34.62
CA ARG A 450 7.09 -6.55 34.27
C ARG A 450 7.44 -5.68 35.46
N GLU A 451 8.13 -4.58 35.23
CA GLU A 451 8.33 -3.52 36.22
C GLU A 451 6.98 -3.01 36.71
N SER A 452 6.74 -3.03 38.03
CA SER A 452 5.50 -2.56 38.62
C SER A 452 5.50 -1.07 38.92
N GLY A 453 6.66 -0.42 38.91
CA GLY A 453 6.89 0.94 39.41
C GLY A 453 6.88 1.06 40.93
N LEU A 454 6.68 -0.05 41.65
CA LEU A 454 6.73 -0.07 43.11
C LEU A 454 8.17 -0.32 43.56
N ILE A 455 8.71 0.64 44.32
CA ILE A 455 10.05 0.54 44.88
C ILE A 455 9.91 0.15 46.37
N LYS A 456 10.51 -0.98 46.72
CA LYS A 456 10.57 -1.48 48.11
C LYS A 456 11.97 -1.23 48.68
N ARG A 457 12.05 -0.68 49.88
CA ARG A 457 13.31 -0.58 50.62
C ARG A 457 13.60 -1.91 51.32
N LEU A 458 14.79 -2.44 51.10
CA LEU A 458 15.27 -3.66 51.74
C LEU A 458 15.79 -3.37 53.18
N PRO A 459 15.92 -4.38 54.08
CA PRO A 459 16.36 -4.20 55.45
C PRO A 459 17.73 -3.51 55.58
N HIS A 460 18.62 -3.67 54.60
CA HIS A 460 19.96 -3.07 54.60
C HIS A 460 20.00 -1.65 54.00
N GLY A 461 18.83 -1.08 53.65
CA GLY A 461 18.71 0.28 53.16
C GLY A 461 18.74 0.41 51.63
N GLU A 462 18.99 -0.64 50.92
CA GLU A 462 18.92 -0.70 49.46
C GLU A 462 17.47 -0.66 48.96
N PHE A 463 17.29 -0.26 47.69
CA PHE A 463 15.99 -0.21 47.06
C PHE A 463 15.90 -1.26 45.94
N VAL A 464 14.80 -1.95 45.85
CA VAL A 464 14.50 -2.91 44.77
C VAL A 464 13.15 -2.55 44.16
N GLU A 465 13.08 -2.56 42.84
CA GLU A 465 11.82 -2.47 42.13
C GLU A 465 11.13 -3.85 42.12
N ILE A 466 9.85 -3.87 42.49
CA ILE A 466 9.06 -5.11 42.50
C ILE A 466 8.60 -5.39 41.08
N HIS A 467 8.91 -6.57 40.58
CA HIS A 467 8.39 -7.05 39.31
C HIS A 467 7.09 -7.83 39.54
N GLU A 468 6.10 -7.56 38.69
CA GLU A 468 4.85 -8.34 38.67
C GLU A 468 4.90 -9.42 37.59
N PRO A 469 4.40 -10.62 37.86
CA PRO A 469 4.33 -11.68 36.86
C PRO A 469 3.42 -11.26 35.68
N LEU A 470 3.74 -11.71 34.49
CA LEU A 470 2.90 -11.49 33.32
C LEU A 470 1.59 -12.28 33.46
N SER A 471 0.48 -11.65 33.05
CA SER A 471 -0.78 -12.40 32.91
C SER A 471 -0.61 -13.53 31.86
N PRO A 472 -1.38 -14.65 31.96
CA PRO A 472 -1.30 -15.73 30.98
C PRO A 472 -1.47 -15.29 29.54
N GLY A 473 -2.33 -14.29 29.28
CA GLY A 473 -2.53 -13.72 27.94
C GLY A 473 -1.33 -12.93 27.44
N GLN A 474 -0.66 -12.16 28.30
CA GLN A 474 0.57 -11.44 27.97
C GLN A 474 1.71 -12.40 27.68
N LEU A 475 1.90 -13.41 28.54
CA LEU A 475 2.90 -14.45 28.39
C LEU A 475 2.71 -15.18 27.04
N HIS A 476 1.49 -15.66 26.77
CA HIS A 476 1.16 -16.30 25.49
C HIS A 476 1.48 -15.38 24.30
N THR A 477 1.15 -14.10 24.38
CA THR A 477 1.39 -13.14 23.30
C THR A 477 2.88 -12.91 23.04
N LEU A 478 3.73 -12.96 24.07
CA LEU A 478 5.18 -12.80 23.94
C LEU A 478 5.88 -14.08 23.46
N THR A 479 5.36 -15.25 23.80
CA THR A 479 5.98 -16.54 23.50
C THR A 479 5.42 -17.26 22.27
N ALA A 480 4.24 -16.87 21.77
CA ALA A 480 3.54 -17.58 20.69
C ALA A 480 4.17 -17.39 19.29
N HIS A 481 5.13 -16.46 19.11
CA HIS A 481 5.80 -16.31 17.82
C HIS A 481 6.64 -17.53 17.47
N GLU A 482 6.69 -17.87 16.18
CA GLU A 482 7.55 -18.96 15.70
C GLU A 482 9.01 -18.51 15.66
N GLN A 483 9.90 -19.41 16.04
CA GLN A 483 11.33 -19.23 15.85
C GLN A 483 11.76 -19.92 14.56
N TYR A 484 12.48 -19.22 13.71
CA TYR A 484 12.91 -19.73 12.41
C TYR A 484 14.36 -20.16 12.47
N THR A 485 14.68 -21.27 11.80
CA THR A 485 16.05 -21.74 11.61
C THR A 485 16.52 -21.42 10.19
N PRO A 486 17.78 -20.98 10.01
CA PRO A 486 18.31 -20.79 8.69
C PRO A 486 18.45 -22.12 7.93
N LEU A 487 18.40 -22.04 6.60
CA LEU A 487 18.66 -23.21 5.75
C LEU A 487 20.09 -23.69 5.94
N GLU A 488 20.24 -24.95 6.28
CA GLU A 488 21.53 -25.61 6.35
C GLU A 488 21.85 -26.31 5.04
N ILE A 489 23.12 -26.27 4.66
CA ILE A 489 23.63 -27.09 3.58
C ILE A 489 23.87 -28.46 4.21
N GLY A 490 23.16 -29.47 3.74
CA GLY A 490 23.37 -30.83 4.21
C GLY A 490 24.84 -31.29 4.02
N PRO A 491 25.23 -32.40 4.65
CA PRO A 491 26.60 -32.88 4.61
C PRO A 491 27.11 -32.96 3.16
N THR A 492 28.31 -32.44 2.95
CA THR A 492 28.95 -32.45 1.63
C THR A 492 29.39 -33.84 1.19
N VAL A 493 29.42 -34.77 2.13
CA VAL A 493 29.75 -36.20 1.88
C VAL A 493 28.49 -37.02 2.22
N ASP A 494 28.08 -37.91 1.33
CA ASP A 494 26.96 -38.82 1.59
C ASP A 494 27.37 -40.00 2.50
N GLU A 495 26.41 -40.84 2.87
CA GLU A 495 26.62 -42.02 3.73
C GLU A 495 27.62 -43.02 3.14
N ASN A 496 27.90 -42.96 1.83
CA ASN A 496 28.84 -43.81 1.10
C ASN A 496 30.21 -43.13 0.87
N GLY A 497 30.47 -41.96 1.46
CA GLY A 497 31.72 -41.23 1.34
C GLY A 497 31.89 -40.44 0.04
N VAL A 498 30.81 -40.26 -0.75
CA VAL A 498 30.85 -39.53 -2.02
C VAL A 498 30.62 -38.05 -1.79
N GLU A 499 31.54 -37.21 -2.27
CA GLU A 499 31.40 -35.75 -2.21
C GLU A 499 30.26 -35.25 -3.11
N ARG A 500 29.27 -34.60 -2.52
CA ARG A 500 28.20 -33.92 -3.25
C ARG A 500 28.62 -32.49 -3.60
N LYS A 501 28.71 -32.17 -4.89
CA LYS A 501 28.94 -30.80 -5.35
C LYS A 501 27.71 -29.92 -5.03
N VAL A 502 27.86 -29.01 -4.07
CA VAL A 502 26.81 -28.03 -3.74
C VAL A 502 26.85 -26.90 -4.75
N SER A 503 25.73 -26.61 -5.41
CA SER A 503 25.64 -25.54 -6.41
C SER A 503 25.89 -24.15 -5.79
N ALA A 504 26.44 -23.20 -6.58
CA ALA A 504 26.65 -21.83 -6.15
C ALA A 504 25.34 -21.16 -5.66
N LEU A 505 24.22 -21.47 -6.33
CA LEU A 505 22.89 -20.98 -5.94
C LEU A 505 22.47 -21.49 -4.56
N THR A 506 22.71 -22.77 -4.24
CA THR A 506 22.41 -23.33 -2.92
C THR A 506 23.24 -22.68 -1.82
N LYS A 507 24.54 -22.44 -2.08
CA LYS A 507 25.44 -21.71 -1.16
C LYS A 507 24.96 -20.28 -0.94
N LEU A 508 24.59 -19.56 -2.00
CA LEU A 508 24.04 -18.20 -1.92
C LEU A 508 22.75 -18.18 -1.10
N ARG A 509 21.83 -19.10 -1.38
CA ARG A 509 20.55 -19.22 -0.68
C ARG A 509 20.74 -19.47 0.82
N ALA A 510 21.62 -20.39 1.20
CA ALA A 510 21.93 -20.65 2.61
C ALA A 510 22.56 -19.42 3.30
N LYS A 511 23.46 -18.70 2.60
CA LYS A 511 24.05 -17.44 3.10
C LYS A 511 22.98 -16.37 3.33
N LEU A 512 22.04 -16.20 2.39
CA LEU A 512 20.93 -15.26 2.51
C LEU A 512 19.98 -15.66 3.63
N SER A 513 19.65 -16.95 3.75
CA SER A 513 18.82 -17.49 4.84
C SER A 513 19.45 -17.23 6.22
N LYS A 514 20.76 -17.41 6.34
CA LYS A 514 21.50 -17.05 7.55
C LYS A 514 21.45 -15.55 7.85
N GLY A 515 21.39 -14.68 6.82
CA GLY A 515 21.16 -13.24 6.95
C GLY A 515 19.79 -12.89 7.51
N TYR A 516 18.78 -13.73 7.25
CA TYR A 516 17.42 -13.57 7.79
C TYR A 516 17.26 -14.13 9.20
N TYR A 517 17.69 -15.37 9.44
CA TYR A 517 17.33 -16.16 10.63
C TYR A 517 18.52 -16.69 11.44
N GLY A 518 19.74 -16.28 11.13
CA GLY A 518 20.92 -16.67 11.92
C GLY A 518 20.83 -16.15 13.37
N GLU A 519 21.61 -16.73 14.26
CA GLU A 519 21.63 -16.42 15.70
C GLU A 519 21.79 -14.93 16.03
N HIS A 520 22.54 -14.20 15.21
CA HIS A 520 22.71 -12.74 15.38
C HIS A 520 21.55 -11.91 14.84
N ASN A 521 20.55 -12.54 14.22
CA ASN A 521 19.43 -11.87 13.57
C ASN A 521 18.10 -12.08 14.27
N GLN A 522 18.08 -12.84 15.36
CA GLN A 522 16.94 -13.06 16.24
C GLN A 522 17.43 -13.40 17.65
N ILE A 523 16.62 -13.09 18.66
CA ILE A 523 16.87 -13.48 20.04
C ILE A 523 16.16 -14.81 20.30
N ALA A 524 16.91 -15.78 20.83
CA ALA A 524 16.32 -17.07 21.19
C ALA A 524 15.24 -16.91 22.26
N LYS A 525 14.15 -17.66 22.12
CA LYS A 525 13.13 -17.75 23.16
C LYS A 525 13.73 -18.30 24.46
N PRO A 526 13.14 -17.97 25.63
CA PRO A 526 13.50 -18.63 26.87
C PRO A 526 13.32 -20.13 26.73
N THR A 527 14.30 -20.89 27.19
CA THR A 527 14.19 -22.35 27.26
C THR A 527 13.25 -22.75 28.42
N ALA A 528 12.73 -23.97 28.36
CA ALA A 528 11.89 -24.48 29.45
C ALA A 528 12.68 -24.58 30.78
N GLU A 529 14.01 -24.75 30.70
CA GLU A 529 14.91 -24.80 31.86
C GLU A 529 15.11 -23.40 32.44
N GLU A 530 15.48 -22.39 31.62
CA GLU A 530 15.56 -20.98 32.04
C GLU A 530 14.26 -20.53 32.73
N TYR A 531 13.10 -20.96 32.20
CA TYR A 531 11.81 -20.58 32.74
C TYR A 531 11.52 -21.31 34.10
N LYS A 532 11.95 -22.57 34.25
CA LYS A 532 11.80 -23.32 35.50
C LYS A 532 12.73 -22.80 36.60
N GLU A 533 13.97 -22.46 36.28
CA GLU A 533 14.93 -21.93 37.29
C GLU A 533 14.43 -20.65 37.91
N ILE A 534 13.84 -19.74 37.11
CA ILE A 534 13.33 -18.48 37.63
C ILE A 534 12.03 -18.64 38.40
N THR A 535 11.13 -19.53 37.94
CA THR A 535 9.89 -19.80 38.68
C THR A 535 10.12 -20.61 39.97
N SER A 536 11.18 -21.40 40.05
CA SER A 536 11.56 -22.14 41.28
C SER A 536 12.40 -21.28 42.24
N GLY A 537 13.16 -20.28 41.73
CA GLY A 537 13.95 -19.37 42.57
C GLY A 537 13.17 -18.23 43.22
N HIS A 538 11.96 -17.93 42.76
CA HIS A 538 11.13 -16.86 43.32
C HIS A 538 10.35 -17.25 44.60
N GLY A 539 10.59 -18.43 45.15
CA GLY A 539 10.01 -18.87 46.42
C GLY A 539 10.76 -18.40 47.69
N HIS A 540 11.90 -17.76 47.54
CA HIS A 540 12.73 -17.34 48.68
C HIS A 540 13.34 -15.94 48.45
N HIS A 541 12.51 -14.90 48.54
CA HIS A 541 13.00 -13.58 49.02
C HIS A 541 11.83 -12.69 49.44
#